data_3ea88c13e5b7f52425712cd19e9ff739
#
_entry.id   3ea88c13e5b7f52425712cd19e9ff739
#
_cell.length_a   1.000
_cell.length_b   1.000
_cell.length_c   1.000
_cell.angle_alpha   90.00
_cell.angle_beta   90.00
_cell.angle_gamma   90.00
#
_symmetry.space_group_name_H-M   'P 1'
#
loop_
_entity.id
_entity.type
_entity.pdbx_description
1 polymer ?
#
loop_
_entity_poly.entity_id
_entity_poly.type
_entity_poly.pdbx_seq_one_letter_code
_entity_poly.pdbx_strand_id
1 'polypeptide(L)'
;MVAIETLGISFGIFILSLIGALPFLVGCFSLDAAAVSFALLLYGAYPAQISLDRRGCDLLGLLLGWLIIFAAAEGAGAAVIIFCLPLICETLWSLAKRFTFLAAYADVYANPVYYQAAAGGLHPKIINTLFGRINIVLLLFGGFQVFAPNSYSLPMLCAVITVWNLYRLQHWQEQPRNLRDINRRFVSDIKDGVRNIKDSLRKD
;
A
#
# COMPACT_ATOMS: atom_id res chain seq x y z
N MET A 1 1.37 1.61 -6.18
CA MET A 1 0.95 0.92 -4.97
C MET A 1 2.13 0.34 -4.20
N VAL A 2 2.96 -0.52 -4.79
CA VAL A 2 4.17 -1.08 -4.13
C VAL A 2 4.99 0.00 -3.39
N ALA A 3 5.24 1.14 -4.01
CA ALA A 3 6.01 2.23 -3.39
C ALA A 3 5.36 2.80 -2.11
N ILE A 4 4.04 2.82 -1.99
CA ILE A 4 3.33 3.28 -0.79
C ILE A 4 3.47 2.27 0.35
N GLU A 5 3.37 0.99 0.03
CA GLU A 5 3.49 -0.08 1.02
C GLU A 5 4.93 -0.21 1.50
N THR A 6 5.89 -0.20 0.57
CA THR A 6 7.32 -0.22 0.93
C THR A 6 7.71 0.99 1.78
N LEU A 7 7.19 2.18 1.45
CA LEU A 7 7.36 3.38 2.26
C LEU A 7 6.80 3.19 3.67
N GLY A 8 5.57 2.68 3.78
CA GLY A 8 4.91 2.46 5.07
C GLY A 8 5.69 1.49 5.96
N ILE A 9 6.10 0.34 5.41
CA ILE A 9 6.87 -0.68 6.15
C ILE A 9 8.23 -0.12 6.59
N SER A 10 8.99 0.47 5.65
CA SER A 10 10.32 0.99 5.94
C SER A 10 10.27 2.14 6.96
N PHE A 11 9.32 3.05 6.82
CA PHE A 11 9.13 4.14 7.77
C PHE A 11 8.67 3.63 9.14
N GLY A 12 7.87 2.57 9.19
CA GLY A 12 7.49 1.89 10.43
C GLY A 12 8.69 1.30 11.16
N ILE A 13 9.56 0.58 10.48
CA ILE A 13 10.80 0.02 11.05
C ILE A 13 11.72 1.15 11.52
N PHE A 14 11.81 2.26 10.80
CA PHE A 14 12.56 3.43 11.23
C PHE A 14 12.04 4.02 12.55
N ILE A 15 10.71 4.17 12.68
CA ILE A 15 10.09 4.63 13.93
C ILE A 15 10.40 3.69 15.09
N LEU A 16 10.37 2.37 14.88
CA LEU A 16 10.74 1.39 15.91
C LEU A 16 12.19 1.57 16.36
N SER A 17 13.10 1.88 15.47
CA SER A 17 14.49 2.20 15.80
C SER A 17 14.62 3.50 16.59
N LEU A 18 13.85 4.53 16.27
CA LEU A 18 13.81 5.80 17.03
C LEU A 18 13.31 5.62 18.47
N ILE A 19 12.35 4.72 18.68
CA ILE A 19 11.81 4.39 20.01
C ILE A 19 12.81 3.52 20.81
N GLY A 20 13.89 3.05 20.17
CA GLY A 20 14.88 2.19 20.81
C GLY A 20 14.53 0.70 20.82
N ALA A 21 13.47 0.31 20.09
CA ALA A 21 13.08 -1.10 19.96
C ALA A 21 13.97 -1.89 18.99
N LEU A 22 14.73 -1.19 18.14
CA LEU A 22 15.61 -1.78 17.14
C LEU A 22 16.97 -1.08 17.14
N PRO A 23 18.07 -1.79 16.74
CA PRO A 23 19.39 -1.20 16.59
C PRO A 23 19.38 -0.01 15.61
N PHE A 24 20.18 1.02 15.93
CA PHE A 24 20.28 2.23 15.13
C PHE A 24 20.66 1.96 13.66
N LEU A 25 21.51 0.96 13.43
CA LEU A 25 21.92 0.56 12.08
C LEU A 25 20.72 0.13 11.19
N VAL A 26 19.78 -0.64 11.77
CA VAL A 26 18.53 -1.05 11.07
C VAL A 26 17.67 0.16 10.74
N GLY A 27 17.64 1.14 11.66
CA GLY A 27 16.99 2.41 11.45
C GLY A 27 17.55 3.18 10.24
N CYS A 28 18.87 3.24 10.09
CA CYS A 28 19.50 3.89 8.95
C CYS A 28 19.13 3.22 7.63
N PHE A 29 19.26 1.89 7.53
CA PHE A 29 18.86 1.17 6.30
C PHE A 29 17.38 1.27 6.00
N SER A 30 16.52 1.29 7.03
CA SER A 30 15.09 1.47 6.82
C SER A 30 14.74 2.88 6.36
N LEU A 31 15.47 3.90 6.83
CA LEU A 31 15.33 5.27 6.35
C LEU A 31 15.75 5.41 4.87
N ASP A 32 16.86 4.79 4.48
CA ASP A 32 17.31 4.75 3.09
C ASP A 32 16.25 4.08 2.19
N ALA A 33 15.71 2.93 2.61
CA ALA A 33 14.62 2.27 1.90
C ALA A 33 13.36 3.13 1.81
N ALA A 34 13.02 3.87 2.87
CA ALA A 34 11.91 4.81 2.88
C ALA A 34 12.15 5.97 1.92
N ALA A 35 13.35 6.53 1.88
CA ALA A 35 13.72 7.63 0.98
C ALA A 35 13.61 7.20 -0.49
N VAL A 36 14.13 6.02 -0.85
CA VAL A 36 14.00 5.45 -2.20
C VAL A 36 12.52 5.22 -2.56
N SER A 37 11.75 4.66 -1.64
CA SER A 37 10.31 4.41 -1.86
C SER A 37 9.52 5.70 -2.02
N PHE A 38 9.90 6.75 -1.28
CA PHE A 38 9.30 8.09 -1.40
C PHE A 38 9.62 8.73 -2.75
N ALA A 39 10.87 8.64 -3.21
CA ALA A 39 11.25 9.11 -4.53
C ALA A 39 10.47 8.38 -5.64
N LEU A 40 10.35 7.06 -5.54
CA LEU A 40 9.54 6.25 -6.45
C LEU A 40 8.05 6.65 -6.41
N LEU A 41 7.53 7.04 -5.26
CA LEU A 41 6.16 7.52 -5.14
C LEU A 41 5.96 8.86 -5.83
N LEU A 42 6.91 9.80 -5.69
CA LEU A 42 6.85 11.11 -6.33
C LEU A 42 6.82 11.02 -7.85
N TYR A 43 7.67 10.17 -8.44
CA TYR A 43 7.77 10.02 -9.89
C TYR A 43 6.85 8.94 -10.47
N GLY A 44 6.43 7.98 -9.68
CA GLY A 44 5.53 6.89 -10.09
C GLY A 44 4.05 7.15 -9.81
N ALA A 45 3.71 8.23 -9.06
CA ALA A 45 2.32 8.63 -8.87
C ALA A 45 1.73 9.21 -10.16
N TYR A 46 0.41 9.14 -10.30
CA TYR A 46 -0.28 9.66 -11.47
C TYR A 46 -0.15 11.20 -11.60
N PRO A 47 0.23 11.74 -12.76
CA PRO A 47 0.66 11.06 -13.99
C PRO A 47 2.06 10.43 -13.84
N ALA A 48 2.16 9.12 -14.01
CA ALA A 48 3.40 8.39 -13.80
C ALA A 48 4.45 8.76 -14.84
N GLN A 49 5.59 9.28 -14.39
CA GLN A 49 6.76 9.58 -15.23
C GLN A 49 7.71 8.38 -15.31
N ILE A 50 7.72 7.54 -14.27
CA ILE A 50 8.57 6.34 -14.18
C ILE A 50 7.69 5.17 -13.76
N SER A 51 7.87 4.03 -14.43
CA SER A 51 7.31 2.75 -14.03
C SER A 51 8.39 1.89 -13.39
N LEU A 52 8.08 1.31 -12.22
CA LEU A 52 8.97 0.35 -11.59
C LEU A 52 8.90 -0.96 -12.37
N ASP A 53 10.04 -1.37 -12.95
CA ASP A 53 10.17 -2.65 -13.65
C ASP A 53 10.20 -3.80 -12.63
N ARG A 54 9.97 -5.03 -13.12
CA ARG A 54 9.97 -6.27 -12.31
C ARG A 54 11.26 -6.40 -11.48
N ARG A 55 12.41 -6.10 -12.07
CA ARG A 55 13.71 -6.17 -11.39
C ARG A 55 13.80 -5.20 -10.21
N GLY A 56 13.26 -4.00 -10.36
CA GLY A 56 13.20 -3.03 -9.27
C GLY A 56 12.28 -3.48 -8.14
N CYS A 57 11.16 -4.13 -8.46
CA CYS A 57 10.27 -4.73 -7.46
C CYS A 57 10.96 -5.87 -6.70
N ASP A 58 11.71 -6.73 -7.39
CA ASP A 58 12.43 -7.85 -6.79
C ASP A 58 13.52 -7.36 -5.82
N LEU A 59 14.27 -6.32 -6.20
CA LEU A 59 15.29 -5.69 -5.33
C LEU A 59 14.68 -5.06 -4.08
N LEU A 60 13.59 -4.31 -4.24
CA LEU A 60 12.88 -3.73 -3.11
C LEU A 60 12.31 -4.81 -2.19
N GLY A 61 11.76 -5.88 -2.77
CA GLY A 61 11.25 -7.03 -2.01
C GLY A 61 12.35 -7.72 -1.20
N LEU A 62 13.54 -7.91 -1.78
CA LEU A 62 14.69 -8.49 -1.10
C LEU A 62 15.15 -7.61 0.08
N LEU A 63 15.28 -6.30 -0.16
CA LEU A 63 15.67 -5.32 0.87
C LEU A 63 14.67 -5.31 2.02
N LEU A 64 13.37 -5.23 1.71
CA LEU A 64 12.31 -5.29 2.72
C LEU A 64 12.30 -6.60 3.47
N GLY A 65 12.43 -7.73 2.77
CA GLY A 65 12.49 -9.06 3.39
C GLY A 65 13.63 -9.15 4.39
N TRP A 66 14.80 -8.64 4.04
CA TRP A 66 15.94 -8.58 4.95
C TRP A 66 15.66 -7.72 6.18
N LEU A 67 15.11 -6.50 6.00
CA LEU A 67 14.75 -5.60 7.09
C LEU A 67 13.70 -6.22 8.03
N ILE A 68 12.71 -6.89 7.48
CA ILE A 68 11.64 -7.58 8.22
C ILE A 68 12.22 -8.70 9.08
N ILE A 69 13.05 -9.57 8.49
CA ILE A 69 13.67 -10.70 9.21
C ILE A 69 14.56 -10.19 10.33
N PHE A 70 15.37 -9.16 10.06
CA PHE A 70 16.27 -8.60 11.05
C PHE A 70 15.49 -7.96 12.21
N ALA A 71 14.47 -7.15 11.90
CA ALA A 71 13.65 -6.53 12.92
C ALA A 71 12.85 -7.56 13.75
N ALA A 72 12.43 -8.66 13.13
CA ALA A 72 11.78 -9.77 13.83
C ALA A 72 12.74 -10.51 14.77
N ALA A 73 14.00 -10.70 14.36
CA ALA A 73 15.05 -11.32 15.17
C ALA A 73 15.39 -10.51 16.43
N GLU A 74 15.30 -9.17 16.35
CA GLU A 74 15.50 -8.24 17.48
C GLU A 74 14.26 -8.15 18.42
N GLY A 75 13.23 -8.96 18.18
CA GLY A 75 12.05 -9.03 19.05
C GLY A 75 10.88 -8.12 18.64
N ALA A 76 11.01 -7.30 17.59
CA ALA A 76 9.93 -6.44 17.10
C ALA A 76 8.99 -7.14 16.11
N GLY A 77 9.00 -8.47 16.04
CA GLY A 77 8.29 -9.26 15.05
C GLY A 77 6.79 -8.97 14.96
N ALA A 78 6.10 -8.81 16.10
CA ALA A 78 4.66 -8.52 16.13
C ALA A 78 4.34 -7.14 15.50
N ALA A 79 5.15 -6.13 15.77
CA ALA A 79 4.98 -4.79 15.18
C ALA A 79 5.25 -4.80 13.67
N VAL A 80 6.29 -5.51 13.26
CA VAL A 80 6.66 -5.64 11.83
C VAL A 80 5.59 -6.40 11.05
N ILE A 81 4.99 -7.44 11.63
CA ILE A 81 3.85 -8.15 11.01
C ILE A 81 2.69 -7.18 10.76
N ILE A 82 2.39 -6.27 11.71
CA ILE A 82 1.33 -5.25 11.52
C ILE A 82 1.64 -4.36 10.31
N PHE A 83 2.88 -3.92 10.15
CA PHE A 83 3.26 -3.10 8.98
C PHE A 83 3.15 -3.86 7.66
N CYS A 84 3.40 -5.16 7.66
CA CYS A 84 3.34 -6.01 6.47
C CYS A 84 1.92 -6.51 6.15
N LEU A 85 0.93 -6.28 7.02
CA LEU A 85 -0.43 -6.79 6.84
C LEU A 85 -1.05 -6.49 5.48
N PRO A 86 -0.94 -5.27 4.89
CA PRO A 86 -1.51 -4.99 3.58
C PRO A 86 -0.94 -5.90 2.50
N LEU A 87 0.38 -6.08 2.46
CA LEU A 87 1.06 -6.97 1.52
C LEU A 87 0.66 -8.43 1.72
N ILE A 88 0.67 -8.89 2.98
CA ILE A 88 0.32 -10.27 3.33
C ILE A 88 -1.13 -10.55 2.95
N CYS A 89 -2.07 -9.70 3.36
CA CYS A 89 -3.49 -9.87 3.09
C CYS A 89 -3.79 -9.83 1.59
N GLU A 90 -3.17 -8.93 0.83
CA GLU A 90 -3.37 -8.84 -0.62
C GLU A 90 -2.83 -10.08 -1.32
N THR A 91 -1.63 -10.54 -0.93
CA THR A 91 -1.01 -11.73 -1.50
C THR A 91 -1.85 -12.98 -1.20
N LEU A 92 -2.27 -13.16 0.06
CA LEU A 92 -3.12 -14.27 0.46
C LEU A 92 -4.48 -14.23 -0.25
N TRP A 93 -5.07 -13.04 -0.39
CA TRP A 93 -6.33 -12.87 -1.12
C TRP A 93 -6.21 -13.24 -2.60
N SER A 94 -5.16 -12.79 -3.24
CA SER A 94 -4.86 -13.14 -4.62
C SER A 94 -4.61 -14.64 -4.78
N LEU A 95 -3.89 -15.24 -3.83
CA LEU A 95 -3.59 -16.66 -3.81
C LEU A 95 -4.85 -17.51 -3.58
N ALA A 96 -5.70 -17.13 -2.62
CA ALA A 96 -6.96 -17.81 -2.35
C ALA A 96 -7.86 -17.85 -3.59
N LYS A 97 -7.94 -16.75 -4.34
CA LYS A 97 -8.68 -16.70 -5.61
C LYS A 97 -8.11 -17.66 -6.66
N ARG A 98 -6.79 -17.79 -6.72
CA ARG A 98 -6.15 -18.74 -7.65
C ARG A 98 -6.53 -20.20 -7.36
N PHE A 99 -6.63 -20.56 -6.08
CA PHE A 99 -7.00 -21.92 -5.69
C PHE A 99 -8.49 -22.22 -5.91
N THR A 100 -9.37 -21.23 -5.75
CA THR A 100 -10.81 -21.42 -5.92
C THR A 100 -11.25 -21.44 -7.38
N PHE A 101 -10.52 -20.80 -8.29
CA PHE A 101 -10.85 -20.71 -9.72
C PHE A 101 -9.80 -21.44 -10.58
N LEU A 102 -9.71 -22.76 -10.44
CA LEU A 102 -8.79 -23.62 -11.22
C LEU A 102 -8.92 -23.52 -12.75
N ALA A 103 -10.01 -22.94 -13.25
CA ALA A 103 -10.34 -22.91 -14.68
C ALA A 103 -9.77 -21.69 -15.45
N ALA A 104 -9.21 -20.68 -14.80
CA ALA A 104 -8.80 -19.44 -15.46
C ALA A 104 -7.28 -19.23 -15.43
N TYR A 105 -6.51 -20.22 -15.88
CA TYR A 105 -5.03 -20.13 -15.93
C TYR A 105 -4.51 -19.02 -16.85
N ALA A 106 -5.29 -18.55 -17.81
CA ALA A 106 -4.86 -17.54 -18.78
C ALA A 106 -4.90 -16.10 -18.24
N ASP A 107 -5.86 -15.78 -17.36
CA ASP A 107 -6.04 -14.43 -16.79
C ASP A 107 -5.37 -14.22 -15.43
N VAL A 108 -4.60 -15.18 -14.99
CA VAL A 108 -4.03 -15.30 -13.64
C VAL A 108 -2.96 -14.25 -13.33
N TYR A 109 -2.37 -13.62 -14.33
CA TYR A 109 -1.48 -12.47 -14.14
C TYR A 109 -2.23 -11.14 -13.92
N ALA A 110 -3.49 -11.17 -14.20
CA ALA A 110 -4.33 -10.02 -13.99
C ALA A 110 -4.89 -10.10 -12.59
N ASN A 111 -4.46 -9.37 -11.67
CA ASN A 111 -5.38 -8.69 -10.81
C ASN A 111 -5.17 -8.86 -9.31
N PRO A 112 -4.12 -8.21 -8.79
CA PRO A 112 -4.22 -7.64 -7.45
C PRO A 112 -5.52 -6.82 -7.33
N VAL A 113 -6.10 -6.74 -6.14
CA VAL A 113 -7.40 -6.08 -5.90
C VAL A 113 -7.40 -4.63 -6.39
N TYR A 114 -6.29 -3.93 -6.24
CA TYR A 114 -6.14 -2.55 -6.71
C TYR A 114 -6.21 -2.42 -8.24
N TYR A 115 -5.68 -3.40 -8.97
CA TYR A 115 -5.73 -3.41 -10.43
C TYR A 115 -7.15 -3.63 -10.94
N GLN A 116 -7.90 -4.53 -10.29
CA GLN A 116 -9.32 -4.74 -10.60
C GLN A 116 -10.13 -3.46 -10.35
N ALA A 117 -9.87 -2.77 -9.25
CA ALA A 117 -10.53 -1.51 -8.95
C ALA A 117 -10.19 -0.42 -9.99
N ALA A 118 -8.93 -0.34 -10.42
CA ALA A 118 -8.50 0.60 -11.46
C ALA A 118 -9.10 0.25 -12.84
N ALA A 119 -9.10 -1.03 -13.22
CA ALA A 119 -9.73 -1.51 -14.45
C ALA A 119 -11.26 -1.28 -14.43
N GLY A 120 -11.89 -1.35 -13.26
CA GLY A 120 -13.28 -0.99 -13.04
C GLY A 120 -13.57 0.52 -13.09
N GLY A 121 -12.56 1.36 -13.35
CA GLY A 121 -12.71 2.81 -13.52
C GLY A 121 -12.49 3.64 -12.25
N LEU A 122 -11.97 3.05 -11.16
CA LEU A 122 -11.57 3.81 -9.98
C LEU A 122 -10.26 4.54 -10.24
N HIS A 123 -10.23 5.86 -9.98
CA HIS A 123 -9.04 6.65 -10.28
C HIS A 123 -7.84 6.25 -9.39
N PRO A 124 -6.62 6.07 -9.94
CA PRO A 124 -5.44 5.59 -9.21
C PRO A 124 -5.08 6.43 -7.97
N LYS A 125 -5.33 7.74 -7.99
CA LYS A 125 -5.09 8.61 -6.82
C LYS A 125 -5.96 8.22 -5.63
N ILE A 126 -7.22 7.81 -5.86
CA ILE A 126 -8.14 7.39 -4.79
C ILE A 126 -7.63 6.11 -4.17
N ILE A 127 -7.17 5.16 -4.99
CA ILE A 127 -6.59 3.89 -4.53
C ILE A 127 -5.37 4.18 -3.66
N ASN A 128 -4.42 5.00 -4.15
CA ASN A 128 -3.22 5.36 -3.41
C ASN A 128 -3.53 6.06 -2.07
N THR A 129 -4.53 6.94 -2.06
CA THR A 129 -4.96 7.62 -0.81
C THR A 129 -5.55 6.65 0.20
N LEU A 130 -6.32 5.65 -0.25
CA LEU A 130 -6.88 4.61 0.62
C LEU A 130 -5.77 3.78 1.25
N PHE A 131 -4.81 3.30 0.45
CA PHE A 131 -3.67 2.55 0.97
C PHE A 131 -2.77 3.39 1.88
N GLY A 132 -2.55 4.65 1.55
CA GLY A 132 -1.82 5.57 2.41
C GLY A 132 -2.47 5.75 3.79
N ARG A 133 -3.81 5.88 3.84
CA ARG A 133 -4.55 5.96 5.12
C ARG A 133 -4.44 4.68 5.93
N ILE A 134 -4.54 3.52 5.29
CA ILE A 134 -4.37 2.22 5.95
C ILE A 134 -2.97 2.14 6.55
N ASN A 135 -1.92 2.48 5.80
CA ASN A 135 -0.55 2.46 6.29
C ASN A 135 -0.34 3.39 7.49
N ILE A 136 -0.93 4.60 7.49
CA ILE A 136 -0.85 5.50 8.65
C ILE A 136 -1.49 4.86 9.90
N VAL A 137 -2.66 4.25 9.74
CA VAL A 137 -3.32 3.55 10.86
C VAL A 137 -2.45 2.39 11.36
N LEU A 138 -1.88 1.60 10.47
CA LEU A 138 -1.02 0.48 10.82
C LEU A 138 0.29 0.94 11.48
N LEU A 139 0.85 2.09 11.07
CA LEU A 139 2.01 2.71 11.73
C LEU A 139 1.71 3.05 13.19
N LEU A 140 0.55 3.64 13.48
CA LEU A 140 0.14 3.96 14.85
C LEU A 140 -0.03 2.69 15.69
N PHE A 141 -0.75 1.68 15.18
CA PHE A 141 -0.96 0.43 15.91
C PHE A 141 0.33 -0.39 16.07
N GLY A 142 1.18 -0.45 15.04
CA GLY A 142 2.47 -1.14 15.11
C GLY A 142 3.44 -0.47 16.07
N GLY A 143 3.47 0.87 16.11
CA GLY A 143 4.23 1.61 17.12
C GLY A 143 3.72 1.33 18.55
N PHE A 144 2.39 1.26 18.72
CA PHE A 144 1.79 0.94 20.02
C PHE A 144 2.05 -0.50 20.46
N GLN A 145 2.21 -1.44 19.51
CA GLN A 145 2.50 -2.85 19.79
C GLN A 145 3.81 -3.05 20.58
N VAL A 146 4.77 -2.15 20.43
CA VAL A 146 6.05 -2.22 21.17
C VAL A 146 5.82 -2.11 22.69
N PHE A 147 4.83 -1.32 23.10
CA PHE A 147 4.49 -1.15 24.52
C PHE A 147 3.66 -2.30 25.09
N ALA A 148 3.08 -3.13 24.21
CA ALA A 148 2.27 -4.28 24.61
C ALA A 148 2.67 -5.54 23.80
N PRO A 149 3.90 -6.06 23.96
CA PRO A 149 4.46 -7.11 23.09
C PRO A 149 3.69 -8.43 23.15
N ASN A 150 3.04 -8.74 24.25
CA ASN A 150 2.29 -9.99 24.45
C ASN A 150 0.83 -9.91 24.00
N SER A 151 0.40 -8.78 23.46
CA SER A 151 -0.98 -8.59 23.00
C SER A 151 -1.13 -9.00 21.54
N TYR A 152 -1.74 -10.17 21.29
CA TYR A 152 -2.09 -10.63 19.94
C TYR A 152 -3.40 -10.01 19.41
N SER A 153 -4.11 -9.27 20.24
CA SER A 153 -5.38 -8.64 19.86
C SER A 153 -5.19 -7.52 18.83
N LEU A 154 -4.09 -6.75 18.93
CA LEU A 154 -3.77 -5.66 18.02
C LEU A 154 -3.51 -6.14 16.58
N PRO A 155 -2.61 -7.12 16.33
CA PRO A 155 -2.43 -7.69 14.99
C PRO A 155 -3.72 -8.25 14.39
N MET A 156 -4.54 -8.94 15.17
CA MET A 156 -5.83 -9.47 14.71
C MET A 156 -6.78 -8.36 14.29
N LEU A 157 -6.91 -7.32 15.07
CA LEU A 157 -7.76 -6.16 14.76
C LEU A 157 -7.27 -5.46 13.49
N CYS A 158 -5.97 -5.25 13.35
CA CYS A 158 -5.36 -4.68 12.15
C CYS A 158 -5.60 -5.56 10.92
N ALA A 159 -5.51 -6.89 11.05
CA ALA A 159 -5.81 -7.82 9.96
C ALA A 159 -7.27 -7.70 9.51
N VAL A 160 -8.23 -7.65 10.44
CA VAL A 160 -9.65 -7.46 10.14
C VAL A 160 -9.89 -6.14 9.40
N ILE A 161 -9.29 -5.04 9.87
CA ILE A 161 -9.42 -3.74 9.22
C ILE A 161 -8.85 -3.79 7.79
N THR A 162 -7.70 -4.42 7.60
CA THR A 162 -7.05 -4.54 6.29
C THR A 162 -7.88 -5.37 5.32
N VAL A 163 -8.33 -6.55 5.75
CA VAL A 163 -9.20 -7.43 4.93
C VAL A 163 -10.52 -6.74 4.58
N TRP A 164 -11.12 -6.03 5.55
CA TRP A 164 -12.34 -5.25 5.31
C TRP A 164 -12.14 -4.18 4.22
N ASN A 165 -11.01 -3.47 4.26
CA ASN A 165 -10.70 -2.46 3.24
C ASN A 165 -10.44 -3.09 1.86
N LEU A 166 -9.75 -4.24 1.79
CA LEU A 166 -9.56 -4.98 0.54
C LEU A 166 -10.90 -5.47 -0.03
N TYR A 167 -11.77 -6.01 0.81
CA TYR A 167 -13.12 -6.42 0.41
C TYR A 167 -13.93 -5.23 -0.13
N ARG A 168 -13.90 -4.10 0.57
CA ARG A 168 -14.52 -2.85 0.12
C ARG A 168 -13.99 -2.37 -1.22
N LEU A 169 -12.69 -2.47 -1.44
CA LEU A 169 -12.06 -2.04 -2.68
C LEU A 169 -12.44 -2.96 -3.85
N GLN A 170 -12.57 -4.27 -3.59
CA GLN A 170 -12.99 -5.22 -4.61
C GLN A 170 -14.44 -5.00 -5.06
N HIS A 171 -15.35 -4.72 -4.12
CA HIS A 171 -16.78 -4.55 -4.39
C HIS A 171 -17.18 -3.07 -4.50
N TRP A 172 -16.24 -2.18 -4.86
CA TRP A 172 -16.49 -0.74 -4.91
C TRP A 172 -17.62 -0.33 -5.86
N GLN A 173 -17.85 -1.12 -6.91
CA GLN A 173 -18.94 -0.86 -7.88
C GLN A 173 -20.32 -1.19 -7.31
N GLU A 174 -20.39 -2.15 -6.39
CA GLU A 174 -21.63 -2.61 -5.75
C GLU A 174 -21.99 -1.77 -4.54
N GLN A 175 -21.04 -1.02 -3.99
CA GLN A 175 -21.26 -0.24 -2.78
C GLN A 175 -22.04 1.06 -3.00
N PRO A 176 -22.93 1.42 -2.05
CA PRO A 176 -23.73 2.63 -2.19
C PRO A 176 -22.88 3.89 -2.07
N ARG A 177 -23.05 4.74 -3.05
CA ARG A 177 -22.78 6.20 -3.13
C ARG A 177 -21.39 6.73 -2.82
N ASN A 178 -20.75 6.45 -1.67
CA ASN A 178 -19.58 7.22 -1.24
C ASN A 178 -18.35 7.15 -2.17
N LEU A 179 -17.90 5.97 -2.58
CA LEU A 179 -16.72 5.85 -3.47
C LEU A 179 -17.05 6.22 -4.93
N ARG A 180 -18.26 5.89 -5.40
CA ARG A 180 -18.71 6.30 -6.73
C ARG A 180 -18.84 7.82 -6.84
N ASP A 181 -19.38 8.48 -5.83
CA ASP A 181 -19.56 9.93 -5.85
C ASP A 181 -18.23 10.67 -5.73
N ILE A 182 -17.31 10.16 -4.90
CA ILE A 182 -15.93 10.68 -4.82
C ILE A 182 -15.23 10.52 -6.17
N ASN A 183 -15.33 9.34 -6.79
CA ASN A 183 -14.73 9.08 -8.08
C ASN A 183 -15.34 9.97 -9.19
N ARG A 184 -16.66 10.14 -9.22
CA ARG A 184 -17.35 11.02 -10.19
C ARG A 184 -16.90 12.47 -10.03
N ARG A 185 -16.87 13.01 -8.82
CA ARG A 185 -16.39 14.37 -8.53
C ARG A 185 -14.95 14.54 -9.00
N PHE A 186 -14.08 13.61 -8.64
CA PHE A 186 -12.68 13.68 -9.02
C PHE A 186 -12.45 13.63 -10.53
N VAL A 187 -13.20 12.78 -11.24
CA VAL A 187 -13.15 12.70 -12.72
C VAL A 187 -13.75 13.94 -13.38
N SER A 188 -14.82 14.54 -12.81
CA SER A 188 -15.37 15.81 -13.32
C SER A 188 -14.39 16.95 -13.14
N ASP A 189 -13.77 17.09 -11.97
CA ASP A 189 -12.79 18.15 -11.69
C ASP A 189 -11.57 18.09 -12.64
N ILE A 190 -11.10 16.88 -12.96
CA ILE A 190 -10.01 16.69 -13.94
C ILE A 190 -10.47 17.11 -15.35
N LYS A 191 -11.67 16.72 -15.77
CA LYS A 191 -12.19 17.09 -17.09
C LYS A 191 -12.34 18.60 -17.23
N ASP A 192 -12.82 19.26 -16.19
CA ASP A 192 -13.00 20.71 -16.18
C ASP A 192 -11.64 21.43 -16.18
N GLY A 193 -10.65 20.92 -15.42
CA GLY A 193 -9.28 21.40 -15.46
C GLY A 193 -8.64 21.29 -16.86
N VAL A 194 -8.79 20.13 -17.51
CA VAL A 194 -8.29 19.92 -18.88
C VAL A 194 -8.99 20.83 -19.89
N ARG A 195 -10.30 21.02 -19.73
CA ARG A 195 -11.06 21.95 -20.60
C ARG A 195 -10.56 23.37 -20.45
N ASN A 196 -10.34 23.85 -19.23
CA ASN A 196 -9.86 25.20 -18.97
C ASN A 196 -8.46 25.43 -19.57
N ILE A 197 -7.55 24.45 -19.47
CA ILE A 197 -6.23 24.51 -20.09
C ILE A 197 -6.35 24.57 -21.61
N LYS A 198 -7.21 23.74 -22.21
CA LYS A 198 -7.44 23.72 -23.65
C LYS A 198 -8.02 25.04 -24.16
N ASP A 199 -8.91 25.65 -23.38
CA ASP A 199 -9.55 26.92 -23.73
C ASP A 199 -8.56 28.10 -23.58
N SER A 200 -7.63 28.05 -22.63
CA SER A 200 -6.55 29.03 -22.50
C SER A 200 -5.56 28.97 -23.66
N LEU A 201 -5.14 27.76 -24.07
CA LEU A 201 -4.24 27.54 -25.22
C LEU A 201 -4.86 27.90 -26.58
N ARG A 202 -6.17 28.07 -26.66
CA ARG A 202 -6.88 28.45 -27.89
C ARG A 202 -7.06 29.97 -28.03
N LYS A 203 -6.79 30.71 -26.96
CA LYS A 203 -6.92 32.17 -26.92
C LYS A 203 -5.62 32.91 -27.19
N ASP A 204 -4.49 32.19 -27.11
CA ASP A 204 -3.17 32.62 -27.53
C ASP A 204 -2.90 32.20 -29.00
#